data_b471d4abca376400893fca80f8b132eb
#
_entry.id   b471d4abca376400893fca80f8b132eb
#
_cell.length_a   1.000
_cell.length_b   1.000
_cell.length_c   1.000
_cell.angle_alpha   90.00
_cell.angle_beta   90.00
_cell.angle_gamma   90.00
#
_symmetry.space_group_name_H-M   'P 1'
#
loop_
_entity.id
_entity.type
_entity.pdbx_description
1 polymer ?
#
loop_
_entity_poly.entity_id
_entity_poly.type
_entity_poly.pdbx_seq_one_letter_code
_entity_poly.pdbx_strand_id
1 'polypeptide(L)'
;MPPEDCLFCRLVAEGDHVHAEEGFVAIRDIAPKAPVHLLVLPERHVDTFRDVEQFPDQEAARMLRFVAEAARVSGLEDYRVTVNVGPGGGQEVYHLHWHVLGGWDGRAARV
;
A
#
# COMPACT_ATOMS: atom_id res chain seq x y z
N MET A 1 12.37 9.68 -12.69
CA MET A 1 11.10 10.40 -12.94
C MET A 1 9.95 9.42 -12.94
N PRO A 2 8.89 9.66 -12.19
CA PRO A 2 7.71 8.81 -12.29
C PRO A 2 7.05 8.98 -13.65
N PRO A 3 6.41 7.94 -14.19
CA PRO A 3 5.67 8.05 -15.44
C PRO A 3 4.49 9.02 -15.30
N GLU A 4 4.24 9.80 -16.32
CA GLU A 4 3.15 10.78 -16.31
C GLU A 4 1.76 10.13 -16.18
N ASP A 5 1.63 8.90 -16.67
CA ASP A 5 0.37 8.17 -16.67
C ASP A 5 0.21 7.21 -15.49
N CYS A 6 1.07 7.31 -14.48
CA CYS A 6 0.95 6.46 -13.31
C CYS A 6 -0.22 6.90 -12.44
N LEU A 7 -1.25 6.06 -12.36
CA LEU A 7 -2.43 6.32 -11.55
C LEU A 7 -2.05 6.57 -10.08
N PHE A 8 -1.18 5.73 -9.53
CA PHE A 8 -0.84 5.84 -8.11
C PHE A 8 0.05 7.05 -7.81
N CYS A 9 0.91 7.48 -8.75
CA CYS A 9 1.62 8.73 -8.58
C CYS A 9 0.62 9.90 -8.47
N ARG A 10 -0.45 9.88 -9.26
CA ARG A 10 -1.47 10.91 -9.16
C ARG A 10 -2.25 10.83 -7.85
N LEU A 11 -2.56 9.63 -7.38
CA LEU A 11 -3.29 9.46 -6.13
C LEU A 11 -2.44 9.89 -4.92
N VAL A 12 -1.13 9.68 -4.98
CA VAL A 12 -0.22 10.21 -3.96
C VAL A 12 -0.31 11.73 -3.91
N ALA A 13 -0.32 12.38 -5.08
CA ALA A 13 -0.32 13.84 -5.16
C ALA A 13 -1.67 14.47 -4.86
N GLU A 14 -2.76 13.85 -5.28
CA GLU A 14 -4.08 14.50 -5.30
C GLU A 14 -5.22 13.70 -4.67
N GLY A 15 -4.96 12.47 -4.25
CA GLY A 15 -6.01 11.59 -3.72
C GLY A 15 -6.42 11.94 -2.29
N ASP A 16 -7.53 11.35 -1.84
CA ASP A 16 -7.96 11.45 -0.46
C ASP A 16 -7.18 10.45 0.38
N HIS A 17 -6.37 10.94 1.29
CA HIS A 17 -5.52 10.09 2.11
C HIS A 17 -6.18 9.77 3.45
N VAL A 18 -6.23 8.48 3.79
CA VAL A 18 -6.65 8.03 5.12
C VAL A 18 -5.58 8.41 6.15
N HIS A 19 -4.33 8.31 5.74
CA HIS A 19 -3.19 8.66 6.57
C HIS A 19 -2.03 9.04 5.65
N ALA A 20 -1.17 9.93 6.10
CA ALA A 20 -0.02 10.37 5.31
C ALA A 20 1.12 10.78 6.22
N GLU A 21 2.33 10.47 5.77
CA GLU A 21 3.57 10.94 6.36
C GLU A 21 4.50 11.33 5.22
N GLU A 22 5.61 11.96 5.54
CA GLU A 22 6.59 12.30 4.50
C GLU A 22 7.03 11.05 3.76
N GLY A 23 6.74 10.99 2.47
CA GLY A 23 7.15 9.90 1.59
C GLY A 23 6.13 8.79 1.41
N PHE A 24 5.03 8.77 2.17
CA PHE A 24 4.07 7.66 2.11
C PHE A 24 2.64 8.14 2.34
N VAL A 25 1.70 7.50 1.65
CA VAL A 25 0.27 7.75 1.87
C VAL A 25 -0.47 6.42 1.96
N ALA A 26 -1.61 6.44 2.65
CA ALA A 26 -2.55 5.33 2.68
C ALA A 26 -3.88 5.83 2.13
N ILE A 27 -4.44 5.10 1.17
CA ILE A 27 -5.73 5.42 0.56
C ILE A 27 -6.65 4.22 0.66
N ARG A 28 -7.96 4.43 0.47
CA ARG A 28 -8.91 3.33 0.39
C ARG A 28 -8.92 2.72 -0.99
N ASP A 29 -8.96 1.39 -1.07
CA ASP A 29 -9.16 0.70 -2.34
C ASP A 29 -10.59 0.95 -2.81
N ILE A 30 -10.77 1.31 -4.09
CA ILE A 30 -12.10 1.59 -4.64
C ILE A 30 -12.91 0.32 -4.90
N ALA A 31 -12.26 -0.84 -4.91
CA ALA A 31 -12.91 -2.13 -5.08
C ALA A 31 -12.50 -3.03 -3.89
N PRO A 32 -12.96 -2.69 -2.66
CA PRO A 32 -12.44 -3.35 -1.47
C PRO A 32 -12.80 -4.84 -1.41
N LYS A 33 -11.87 -5.62 -0.92
CA LYS A 33 -12.03 -7.07 -0.72
C LYS A 33 -12.11 -7.43 0.75
N ALA A 34 -12.27 -6.42 1.61
CA ALA A 34 -12.41 -6.58 3.05
C ALA A 34 -13.19 -5.37 3.57
N PRO A 35 -13.79 -5.44 4.77
CA PRO A 35 -14.47 -4.27 5.36
C PRO A 35 -13.56 -3.05 5.45
N VAL A 36 -12.27 -3.26 5.72
CA VAL A 36 -11.25 -2.21 5.62
C VAL A 36 -10.21 -2.72 4.63
N HIS A 37 -9.99 -1.99 3.55
CA HIS A 37 -9.01 -2.35 2.54
C HIS A 37 -8.26 -1.09 2.12
N LEU A 38 -7.03 -0.96 2.59
CA LEU A 38 -6.19 0.18 2.30
C LEU A 38 -5.10 -0.20 1.32
N LEU A 39 -4.64 0.81 0.57
CA LEU A 39 -3.43 0.72 -0.23
C LEU A 39 -2.41 1.66 0.38
N VAL A 40 -1.23 1.16 0.67
CA VAL A 40 -0.11 1.99 1.13
C VAL A 40 0.82 2.21 -0.05
N LEU A 41 1.07 3.47 -0.36
CA LEU A 41 1.83 3.89 -1.53
C LEU A 41 3.04 4.71 -1.09
N PRO A 42 4.26 4.36 -1.54
CA PRO A 42 5.39 5.30 -1.42
C PRO A 42 5.25 6.40 -2.47
N GLU A 43 5.73 7.60 -2.15
CA GLU A 43 5.82 8.67 -3.14
C GLU A 43 6.83 8.31 -4.23
N ARG A 44 7.93 7.67 -3.84
CA ARG A 44 8.93 7.20 -4.79
C ARG A 44 8.31 6.19 -5.72
N HIS A 45 8.39 6.44 -7.03
CA HIS A 45 7.87 5.50 -8.01
C HIS A 45 8.87 4.36 -8.21
N VAL A 46 8.49 3.19 -7.73
CA VAL A 46 9.20 1.93 -7.94
C VAL A 46 8.14 0.96 -8.45
N ASP A 47 8.43 0.27 -9.54
CA ASP A 47 7.39 -0.53 -10.21
C ASP A 47 6.91 -1.70 -9.38
N THR A 48 7.82 -2.47 -8.80
CA THR A 48 7.46 -3.71 -8.11
C THR A 48 8.27 -3.89 -6.83
N PHE A 49 7.83 -4.81 -6.01
CA PHE A 49 8.57 -5.20 -4.81
C PHE A 49 9.96 -5.75 -5.14
N ARG A 50 10.14 -6.31 -6.34
CA ARG A 50 11.47 -6.77 -6.79
C ARG A 50 12.50 -5.64 -6.80
N ASP A 51 12.03 -4.41 -6.92
CA ASP A 51 12.88 -3.23 -7.02
C ASP A 51 13.05 -2.52 -5.67
N VAL A 52 12.72 -3.19 -4.58
CA VAL A 52 12.72 -2.59 -3.24
C VAL A 52 14.10 -2.08 -2.83
N GLU A 53 15.16 -2.64 -3.39
CA GLU A 53 16.52 -2.18 -3.11
C GLU A 53 16.79 -0.75 -3.59
N GLN A 54 15.91 -0.18 -4.42
CA GLN A 54 16.03 1.22 -4.82
C GLN A 54 15.69 2.18 -3.69
N PHE A 55 15.06 1.70 -2.62
CA PHE A 55 14.80 2.54 -1.45
C PHE A 55 16.06 2.65 -0.61
N PRO A 56 16.43 3.86 -0.17
CA PRO A 56 17.44 3.98 0.88
C PRO A 56 17.00 3.21 2.12
N ASP A 57 17.97 2.69 2.88
CA ASP A 57 17.66 1.83 4.02
C ASP A 57 16.67 2.43 5.00
N GLN A 58 16.86 3.72 5.35
CA GLN A 58 15.95 4.38 6.28
C GLN A 58 14.56 4.57 5.72
N GLU A 59 14.47 4.84 4.42
CA GLU A 59 13.17 4.99 3.77
C GLU A 59 12.44 3.66 3.71
N ALA A 60 13.14 2.56 3.41
CA ALA A 60 12.55 1.23 3.42
C ALA A 60 12.02 0.87 4.81
N ALA A 61 12.80 1.17 5.85
CA ALA A 61 12.37 0.92 7.21
C ALA A 61 11.12 1.74 7.57
N ARG A 62 11.09 3.01 7.18
CA ARG A 62 9.92 3.87 7.41
C ARG A 62 8.70 3.38 6.65
N MET A 63 8.90 2.84 5.44
CA MET A 63 7.80 2.28 4.65
C MET A 63 7.12 1.15 5.40
N LEU A 64 7.88 0.21 5.94
CA LEU A 64 7.31 -0.90 6.70
C LEU A 64 6.58 -0.42 7.96
N ARG A 65 7.16 0.55 8.66
CA ARG A 65 6.50 1.13 9.84
C ARG A 65 5.22 1.84 9.46
N PHE A 66 5.22 2.51 8.31
CA PHE A 66 4.03 3.21 7.84
C PHE A 66 2.88 2.25 7.51
N VAL A 67 3.19 1.07 6.95
CA VAL A 67 2.16 0.04 6.70
C VAL A 67 1.47 -0.32 8.02
N ALA A 68 2.24 -0.59 9.07
CA ALA A 68 1.69 -0.92 10.38
C ALA A 68 0.91 0.25 10.98
N GLU A 69 1.42 1.47 10.81
CA GLU A 69 0.76 2.67 11.31
C GLU A 69 -0.58 2.91 10.61
N ALA A 70 -0.65 2.70 9.30
CA ALA A 70 -1.88 2.85 8.54
C ALA A 70 -2.97 1.91 9.07
N ALA A 71 -2.59 0.66 9.39
CA ALA A 71 -3.51 -0.29 10.00
C ALA A 71 -3.98 0.19 11.37
N ARG A 72 -3.05 0.68 12.19
CA ARG A 72 -3.36 1.16 13.54
C ARG A 72 -4.33 2.33 13.52
N VAL A 73 -4.08 3.34 12.69
CA VAL A 73 -4.97 4.52 12.64
C VAL A 73 -6.33 4.19 12.04
N SER A 74 -6.44 3.07 11.32
CA SER A 74 -7.72 2.60 10.79
C SER A 74 -8.46 1.68 11.77
N GLY A 75 -7.93 1.51 12.98
CA GLY A 75 -8.59 0.74 14.03
C GLY A 75 -8.40 -0.76 13.92
N LEU A 76 -7.42 -1.22 13.15
CA LEU A 76 -7.19 -2.65 12.95
C LEU A 76 -6.17 -3.18 13.96
N GLU A 77 -6.53 -4.23 14.69
CA GLU A 77 -5.58 -5.00 15.50
C GLU A 77 -5.10 -6.21 14.71
N ASP A 78 -6.06 -6.92 14.09
CA ASP A 78 -5.77 -8.07 13.25
C ASP A 78 -5.96 -7.68 11.80
N TYR A 79 -4.99 -7.97 10.95
CA TYR A 79 -5.09 -7.61 9.56
C TYR A 79 -4.13 -8.45 8.72
N ARG A 80 -4.34 -8.40 7.43
CA ARG A 80 -3.49 -9.08 6.45
C ARG A 80 -2.75 -8.02 5.64
N VAL A 81 -1.47 -8.25 5.42
CA VAL A 81 -0.68 -7.40 4.53
C VAL A 81 -0.24 -8.23 3.34
N THR A 82 -0.51 -7.77 2.14
CA THR A 82 -0.08 -8.45 0.92
C THR A 82 0.53 -7.47 -0.05
N VAL A 83 1.43 -7.96 -0.88
CA VAL A 83 1.98 -7.22 -2.00
C VAL A 83 2.02 -8.15 -3.21
N ASN A 84 1.44 -7.70 -4.32
CA ASN A 84 1.41 -8.46 -5.57
C ASN A 84 2.60 -8.07 -6.42
N VAL A 85 3.31 -9.04 -6.99
CA VAL A 85 4.55 -8.81 -7.70
C VAL A 85 4.45 -9.38 -9.11
N GLY A 86 4.45 -8.49 -10.11
CA GLY A 86 4.40 -8.87 -11.51
C GLY A 86 3.05 -9.42 -11.95
N PRO A 87 2.90 -9.70 -13.27
CA PRO A 87 1.62 -10.20 -13.79
C PRO A 87 1.23 -11.54 -13.19
N GLY A 88 2.18 -12.45 -13.00
CA GLY A 88 1.90 -13.76 -12.40
C GLY A 88 1.53 -13.68 -10.94
N GLY A 89 1.84 -12.58 -10.26
CA GLY A 89 1.46 -12.33 -8.88
C GLY A 89 0.20 -11.49 -8.73
N GLY A 90 -0.43 -11.14 -9.85
CA GLY A 90 -1.66 -10.37 -9.84
C GLY A 90 -1.49 -8.87 -9.74
N GLN A 91 -0.29 -8.35 -10.03
CA GLN A 91 -0.07 -6.91 -10.01
C GLN A 91 -0.70 -6.27 -11.25
N GLU A 92 -1.55 -5.28 -11.04
CA GLU A 92 -2.22 -4.58 -12.13
C GLU A 92 -1.66 -3.18 -12.35
N VAL A 93 -1.31 -2.47 -11.26
CA VAL A 93 -0.76 -1.12 -11.35
C VAL A 93 0.73 -1.21 -10.98
N TYR A 94 1.59 -0.71 -11.87
CA TYR A 94 3.06 -0.80 -11.70
C TYR A 94 3.60 0.42 -10.99
N HIS A 95 3.20 0.54 -9.75
CA HIS A 95 3.71 1.41 -8.72
C HIS A 95 3.55 0.59 -7.44
N LEU A 96 4.65 0.30 -6.78
CA LEU A 96 4.65 -0.55 -5.58
C LEU A 96 3.55 -0.12 -4.62
N HIS A 97 2.77 -1.09 -4.16
CA HIS A 97 1.73 -0.81 -3.19
C HIS A 97 1.49 -2.04 -2.31
N TRP A 98 1.18 -1.75 -1.06
CA TRP A 98 0.88 -2.77 -0.06
C TRP A 98 -0.61 -2.76 0.20
N HIS A 99 -1.23 -3.93 0.18
CA HIS A 99 -2.64 -4.06 0.58
C HIS A 99 -2.70 -4.31 2.07
N VAL A 100 -3.55 -3.58 2.77
CA VAL A 100 -3.84 -3.81 4.18
C VAL A 100 -5.33 -4.12 4.27
N LEU A 101 -5.66 -5.35 4.69
CA LEU A 101 -7.04 -5.84 4.69
C LEU A 101 -7.40 -6.30 6.09
N GLY A 102 -8.55 -5.88 6.57
CA GLY A 102 -9.01 -6.25 7.91
C GLY A 102 -10.45 -5.88 8.16
N GLY A 103 -10.84 -5.93 9.43
CA GLY A 103 -12.19 -5.55 9.83
C GLY A 103 -13.20 -6.69 9.75
N TRP A 104 -12.78 -7.92 9.50
CA TRP A 104 -13.68 -9.06 9.48
C TRP A 104 -14.19 -9.39 10.86
N ASP A 105 -15.43 -9.89 10.90
CA ASP A 105 -15.99 -10.46 12.11
C ASP A 105 -15.51 -11.91 12.21
N GLY A 106 -14.66 -12.18 13.20
CA GLY A 106 -14.08 -13.50 13.37
C GLY A 106 -12.88 -13.72 12.50
N ARG A 107 -12.77 -14.89 11.88
CA ARG A 107 -11.56 -15.30 11.19
C ARG A 107 -11.60 -14.94 9.72
N ALA A 108 -10.53 -14.30 9.23
CA ALA A 108 -10.37 -14.05 7.80
C ALA A 108 -10.21 -15.36 7.04
N ALA A 109 -10.52 -15.32 5.73
CA ALA A 109 -10.28 -16.46 4.86
C ALA A 109 -8.78 -16.77 4.78
N ARG A 110 -8.46 -18.04 4.70
CA ARG A 110 -7.07 -18.46 4.49
C ARG A 110 -6.62 -18.14 3.08
N VAL A 111 -5.38 -17.85 2.93
CA VAL A 111 -4.74 -17.67 1.61
C VAL A 111 -3.97 -18.91 1.23
#